data_33a22598ee0f61bbd57fdabfda62d8d4
#
_entry.id   33a22598ee0f61bbd57fdabfda62d8d4
#
_cell.length_a   1.000
_cell.length_b   1.000
_cell.length_c   1.000
_cell.angle_alpha   90.00
_cell.angle_beta   90.00
_cell.angle_gamma   90.00
#
_symmetry.space_group_name_H-M   'P 1'
#
loop_
_entity.id
_entity.type
_entity.pdbx_description
1 polymer ?
#
loop_
_entity_poly.entity_id
_entity_poly.type
_entity_poly.pdbx_seq_one_letter_code
_entity_poly.pdbx_strand_id
1 'polypeptide(L)'
;MVILRKTLIFYPTNSAQSIMQTINPRSPRPLSTSFDRSVDYDIVVMGGAFSGASNAILLKREFPDLRILIIERTEAFSRKVGESTSEVAGCFLSRVLRVGMHMNSKHISKHGLRMWFHNEETTTPGRSTEIGPAYQGRLPTFQINRMTLDTELLLIAESLGCEVARPATIKEFDLGGIGKNTITFKSETGGETRTVTAGWLIDATGKAAKIAKERKTWRSLADQHPTSSMWTRFRNVTYLDSDEGMRELDGVSSTVLAQRGFSTNHLMGFGWWCWIIPLDSGEVSVGITWDSRLFTPPANGTMSERLKEHLLKHPVGKVMFENAEAVENDNQYYKSLAYWSDEVTGDGWAAVGDACGFMDPLYSQGLDYCAHSIYGALALLRDHYAGYCVKDTIVHRNQEFKRSYFNWFNALYKDKYWYLGDAELMHAAFLLDIGTYFIGPVRLVYTDQDSEFTRMPYYGPTGRFFARFMAFYNRRFVTLAKKKITAGTYGAMNSDQAFLITKSFNPDFSSFKFVIKGIKIWLKLEARLAFTPAAQDAMQPSVATPLPQAGQYRHA
;
A
#
# COMPACT_ATOMS: atom_id res chain seq x y z
N MET A 1 51.82 -13.58 13.23
CA MET A 1 51.67 -12.51 12.22
C MET A 1 50.18 -12.16 12.17
N VAL A 2 49.77 -11.13 12.92
CA VAL A 2 48.38 -10.72 13.10
C VAL A 2 48.11 -9.59 12.12
N ILE A 3 47.19 -9.80 11.16
CA ILE A 3 46.78 -8.77 10.22
C ILE A 3 45.53 -8.09 10.80
N LEU A 4 45.69 -6.87 11.30
CA LEU A 4 44.63 -5.96 11.70
C LEU A 4 43.95 -5.41 10.46
N ARG A 5 42.67 -5.76 10.25
CA ARG A 5 41.79 -5.08 9.29
C ARG A 5 41.36 -3.72 9.88
N LYS A 6 41.80 -2.64 9.25
CA LYS A 6 41.33 -1.28 9.53
C LYS A 6 39.92 -1.12 8.93
N THR A 7 38.91 -0.99 9.78
CA THR A 7 37.59 -0.56 9.41
C THR A 7 37.62 0.95 9.27
N LEU A 8 37.42 1.47 8.06
CA LEU A 8 37.22 2.90 7.81
C LEU A 8 35.81 3.30 8.31
N ILE A 9 35.77 3.94 9.46
CA ILE A 9 34.58 4.59 9.98
C ILE A 9 34.57 6.01 9.40
N PHE A 10 33.65 6.28 8.49
CA PHE A 10 33.37 7.65 8.03
C PHE A 10 32.56 8.37 9.11
N TYR A 11 33.18 9.25 9.85
CA TYR A 11 32.47 10.27 10.63
C TYR A 11 32.08 11.42 9.70
N PRO A 12 30.83 11.92 9.75
CA PRO A 12 30.47 13.12 9.00
C PRO A 12 31.19 14.33 9.60
N THR A 13 31.82 15.11 8.75
CA THR A 13 32.48 16.36 9.13
C THR A 13 31.48 17.39 9.65
N ASN A 14 31.91 18.25 10.55
CA ASN A 14 31.16 19.27 11.32
C ASN A 14 30.22 20.22 10.52
N SER A 15 30.24 20.20 9.20
CA SER A 15 29.33 21.01 8.38
C SER A 15 27.89 20.43 8.27
N ALA A 16 27.68 19.13 8.57
CA ALA A 16 26.36 18.52 8.61
C ALA A 16 25.62 18.76 9.94
N GLN A 17 26.36 19.06 11.02
CA GLN A 17 25.78 19.37 12.33
C GLN A 17 25.15 20.77 12.39
N SER A 18 25.61 21.71 11.59
CA SER A 18 25.11 23.10 11.59
C SER A 18 23.70 23.26 11.00
N ILE A 19 23.25 22.33 10.16
CA ILE A 19 21.88 22.37 9.57
C ILE A 19 20.86 21.59 10.42
N MET A 20 21.32 20.67 11.29
CA MET A 20 20.47 19.97 12.26
C MET A 20 20.19 20.77 13.54
N GLN A 21 20.92 21.84 13.81
CA GLN A 21 20.77 22.61 15.04
C GLN A 21 19.67 23.68 15.04
N THR A 22 18.86 23.78 13.99
CA THR A 22 17.71 24.72 13.97
C THR A 22 16.37 24.09 14.37
N ILE A 23 16.32 22.79 14.72
CA ILE A 23 15.23 22.24 15.52
C ILE A 23 15.79 22.07 16.93
N ASN A 24 15.65 23.11 17.74
CA ASN A 24 15.98 23.13 19.15
C ASN A 24 15.45 21.85 19.81
N PRO A 25 16.28 21.02 20.49
CA PRO A 25 15.77 19.93 21.30
C PRO A 25 14.92 20.57 22.41
N ARG A 26 13.62 20.56 22.22
CA ARG A 26 12.66 21.13 23.16
C ARG A 26 12.84 20.36 24.46
N SER A 27 13.30 21.03 25.51
CA SER A 27 13.35 20.48 26.86
C SER A 27 11.96 19.90 27.16
N PRO A 28 11.84 18.68 27.68
CA PRO A 28 10.56 18.14 28.08
C PRO A 28 9.98 19.07 29.16
N ARG A 29 9.00 19.89 28.80
CA ARG A 29 8.16 20.51 29.79
C ARG A 29 7.26 19.42 30.36
N PRO A 30 7.01 19.40 31.66
CA PRO A 30 5.99 18.50 32.19
C PRO A 30 4.69 18.78 31.43
N LEU A 31 4.06 17.74 30.93
CA LEU A 31 2.77 17.79 30.25
C LEU A 31 1.77 18.48 31.18
N SER A 32 1.55 19.76 31.00
CA SER A 32 0.40 20.45 31.60
C SER A 32 -0.81 20.00 30.77
N THR A 33 -1.35 18.84 31.09
CA THR A 33 -2.55 18.30 30.45
C THR A 33 -3.78 19.02 30.94
N SER A 34 -3.88 20.33 30.70
CA SER A 34 -5.16 21.02 30.84
C SER A 34 -5.98 20.74 29.59
N PHE A 35 -6.74 19.63 29.63
CA PHE A 35 -7.73 19.37 28.60
C PHE A 35 -8.83 20.43 28.67
N ASP A 36 -9.24 20.94 27.51
CA ASP A 36 -10.35 21.89 27.43
C ASP A 36 -11.66 21.17 27.80
N ARG A 37 -12.18 21.47 28.97
CA ARG A 37 -13.44 20.88 29.47
C ARG A 37 -14.68 21.64 29.00
N SER A 38 -14.52 22.69 28.16
CA SER A 38 -15.65 23.42 27.56
C SER A 38 -16.25 22.71 26.36
N VAL A 39 -15.53 21.73 25.75
CA VAL A 39 -16.01 20.90 24.63
C VAL A 39 -16.52 19.56 25.14
N ASP A 40 -17.43 18.90 24.38
CA ASP A 40 -17.96 17.57 24.73
C ASP A 40 -16.87 16.49 24.63
N TYR A 41 -16.04 16.55 23.59
CA TYR A 41 -14.94 15.63 23.36
C TYR A 41 -13.64 16.36 23.03
N ASP A 42 -12.54 15.86 23.53
CA ASP A 42 -11.22 16.38 23.17
C ASP A 42 -10.90 16.04 21.71
N ILE A 43 -11.34 14.86 21.24
CA ILE A 43 -11.15 14.38 19.87
C ILE A 43 -12.38 13.64 19.39
N VAL A 44 -12.82 13.95 18.16
CA VAL A 44 -13.80 13.12 17.44
C VAL A 44 -13.13 12.51 16.20
N VAL A 45 -13.21 11.18 16.07
CA VAL A 45 -12.67 10.40 14.96
C VAL A 45 -13.80 10.02 14.01
N MET A 46 -13.73 10.47 12.78
CA MET A 46 -14.70 10.17 11.72
C MET A 46 -14.29 8.90 10.97
N GLY A 47 -14.86 7.75 11.34
CA GLY A 47 -14.56 6.42 10.82
C GLY A 47 -13.79 5.55 11.82
N GLY A 48 -14.32 4.36 12.12
CA GLY A 48 -13.83 3.43 13.14
C GLY A 48 -12.98 2.26 12.60
N ALA A 49 -12.71 2.19 11.29
CA ALA A 49 -11.89 1.13 10.71
C ALA A 49 -10.38 1.33 11.03
N PHE A 50 -9.50 0.59 10.34
CA PHE A 50 -8.06 0.54 10.58
C PHE A 50 -7.43 1.87 11.00
N SER A 51 -7.59 2.93 10.20
CA SER A 51 -6.88 4.20 10.46
C SER A 51 -7.43 4.94 11.66
N GLY A 52 -8.75 4.98 11.82
CA GLY A 52 -9.40 5.69 12.92
C GLY A 52 -9.21 4.98 14.26
N ALA A 53 -9.47 3.69 14.31
CA ALA A 53 -9.27 2.90 15.53
C ALA A 53 -7.79 2.90 15.95
N SER A 54 -6.85 2.71 15.00
CA SER A 54 -5.42 2.77 15.30
C SER A 54 -4.98 4.13 15.86
N ASN A 55 -5.47 5.23 15.28
CA ASN A 55 -5.18 6.57 15.78
C ASN A 55 -5.73 6.76 17.22
N ALA A 56 -6.97 6.37 17.45
CA ALA A 56 -7.60 6.44 18.78
C ALA A 56 -6.85 5.59 19.84
N ILE A 57 -6.44 4.36 19.47
CA ILE A 57 -5.63 3.49 20.34
C ILE A 57 -4.34 4.18 20.77
N LEU A 58 -3.60 4.75 19.83
CA LEU A 58 -2.32 5.40 20.13
C LEU A 58 -2.51 6.65 20.99
N LEU A 59 -3.53 7.45 20.70
CA LEU A 59 -3.89 8.62 21.49
C LEU A 59 -4.28 8.25 22.92
N LYS A 60 -5.12 7.23 23.11
CA LYS A 60 -5.51 6.79 24.45
C LYS A 60 -4.37 6.17 25.24
N ARG A 61 -3.42 5.49 24.58
CA ARG A 61 -2.23 4.96 25.26
C ARG A 61 -1.28 6.05 25.71
N GLU A 62 -1.19 7.15 25.00
CA GLU A 62 -0.33 8.26 25.34
C GLU A 62 -1.00 9.27 26.28
N PHE A 63 -2.29 9.50 26.08
CA PHE A 63 -3.12 10.43 26.85
C PHE A 63 -4.38 9.72 27.35
N PRO A 64 -4.30 8.93 28.44
CA PRO A 64 -5.42 8.12 28.92
C PRO A 64 -6.69 8.91 29.24
N ASP A 65 -6.55 10.18 29.65
CA ASP A 65 -7.65 11.04 30.09
C ASP A 65 -8.38 11.75 28.94
N LEU A 66 -7.94 11.59 27.68
CA LEU A 66 -8.65 12.14 26.52
C LEU A 66 -10.04 11.53 26.37
N ARG A 67 -11.04 12.39 26.19
CA ARG A 67 -12.39 12.00 25.78
C ARG A 67 -12.42 11.85 24.27
N ILE A 68 -12.44 10.63 23.77
CA ILE A 68 -12.43 10.32 22.35
C ILE A 68 -13.76 9.69 21.96
N LEU A 69 -14.44 10.29 20.97
CA LEU A 69 -15.61 9.71 20.31
C LEU A 69 -15.18 9.19 18.93
N ILE A 70 -15.51 7.94 18.63
CA ILE A 70 -15.35 7.35 17.28
C ILE A 70 -16.75 7.22 16.67
N ILE A 71 -16.97 7.79 15.48
CA ILE A 71 -18.24 7.69 14.75
C ILE A 71 -18.03 6.73 13.58
N GLU A 72 -18.69 5.56 13.61
CA GLU A 72 -18.60 4.54 12.57
C GLU A 72 -19.97 4.31 11.92
N ARG A 73 -19.99 4.36 10.58
CA ARG A 73 -21.22 4.25 9.80
C ARG A 73 -21.87 2.89 9.85
N THR A 74 -21.07 1.82 9.93
CA THR A 74 -21.54 0.46 9.78
C THR A 74 -21.74 -0.21 11.13
N GLU A 75 -22.78 -1.01 11.28
CA GLU A 75 -23.01 -1.82 12.48
C GLU A 75 -21.94 -2.91 12.64
N ALA A 76 -21.54 -3.53 11.55
CA ALA A 76 -20.43 -4.48 11.47
C ALA A 76 -19.53 -4.12 10.30
N PHE A 77 -18.23 -4.35 10.42
CA PHE A 77 -17.33 -4.18 9.29
C PHE A 77 -17.58 -5.27 8.26
N SER A 78 -17.64 -4.87 7.00
CA SER A 78 -17.75 -5.76 5.85
C SER A 78 -16.39 -6.08 5.27
N ARG A 79 -16.37 -6.98 4.29
CA ARG A 79 -15.21 -7.26 3.46
C ARG A 79 -14.70 -5.99 2.78
N LYS A 80 -13.38 -5.76 2.82
CA LYS A 80 -12.71 -4.60 2.22
C LYS A 80 -11.36 -5.04 1.67
N VAL A 81 -10.87 -4.34 0.65
CA VAL A 81 -9.47 -4.47 0.19
C VAL A 81 -8.48 -3.81 1.16
N GLY A 82 -7.20 -3.97 0.90
CA GLY A 82 -6.11 -3.64 1.82
C GLY A 82 -5.82 -4.85 2.70
N GLU A 83 -5.83 -6.04 2.10
CA GLU A 83 -5.77 -7.36 2.74
C GLU A 83 -4.38 -7.96 2.74
N SER A 84 -3.37 -7.21 2.34
CA SER A 84 -1.97 -7.64 2.34
C SER A 84 -1.10 -6.53 2.92
N THR A 85 -0.22 -6.90 3.85
CA THR A 85 0.75 -5.98 4.45
C THR A 85 2.12 -6.09 3.78
N SER A 86 2.89 -5.05 3.94
CA SER A 86 4.34 -5.02 3.77
C SER A 86 5.03 -5.03 5.13
N GLU A 87 6.35 -4.98 5.16
CA GLU A 87 7.14 -5.06 6.38
C GLU A 87 6.95 -3.84 7.30
N VAL A 88 6.75 -2.64 6.73
CA VAL A 88 6.48 -1.42 7.52
C VAL A 88 5.13 -1.52 8.22
N ALA A 89 4.08 -1.91 7.51
CA ALA A 89 2.76 -2.15 8.10
C ALA A 89 2.78 -3.30 9.11
N GLY A 90 3.53 -4.38 8.84
CA GLY A 90 3.74 -5.48 9.78
C GLY A 90 4.41 -5.03 11.08
N CYS A 91 5.43 -4.15 10.98
CA CYS A 91 6.07 -3.51 12.13
C CYS A 91 5.08 -2.65 12.92
N PHE A 92 4.28 -1.83 12.23
CA PHE A 92 3.26 -0.99 12.85
C PHE A 92 2.24 -1.81 13.64
N LEU A 93 1.68 -2.86 13.03
CA LEU A 93 0.73 -3.76 13.70
C LEU A 93 1.34 -4.48 14.90
N SER A 94 2.55 -5.06 14.73
CA SER A 94 3.13 -5.94 15.75
C SER A 94 3.77 -5.17 16.90
N ARG A 95 4.53 -4.11 16.60
CA ARG A 95 5.34 -3.38 17.61
C ARG A 95 4.63 -2.13 18.13
N VAL A 96 3.96 -1.38 17.26
CA VAL A 96 3.34 -0.11 17.61
C VAL A 96 1.95 -0.33 18.17
N LEU A 97 1.06 -0.95 17.42
CA LEU A 97 -0.29 -1.29 17.89
C LEU A 97 -0.32 -2.46 18.85
N ARG A 98 0.77 -3.26 18.93
CA ARG A 98 0.90 -4.40 19.84
C ARG A 98 -0.20 -5.46 19.67
N VAL A 99 -0.65 -5.65 18.43
CA VAL A 99 -1.66 -6.67 18.07
C VAL A 99 -1.04 -7.93 17.46
N GLY A 100 0.27 -8.17 17.66
CA GLY A 100 0.99 -9.29 17.08
C GLY A 100 0.40 -10.66 17.39
N MET A 101 -0.16 -10.89 18.60
CA MET A 101 -0.81 -12.16 18.94
C MET A 101 -2.09 -12.36 18.14
N HIS A 102 -2.92 -11.33 17.98
CA HIS A 102 -4.08 -11.36 17.12
C HIS A 102 -3.68 -11.65 15.65
N MET A 103 -2.66 -10.95 15.14
CA MET A 103 -2.18 -11.14 13.78
C MET A 103 -1.74 -12.58 13.50
N ASN A 104 -1.00 -13.19 14.40
CA ASN A 104 -0.52 -14.57 14.25
C ASN A 104 -1.61 -15.63 14.43
N SER A 105 -2.69 -15.33 15.15
CA SER A 105 -3.76 -16.30 15.45
C SER A 105 -4.96 -16.22 14.52
N LYS A 106 -5.17 -15.08 13.85
CA LYS A 106 -6.37 -14.77 13.06
C LYS A 106 -6.09 -14.38 11.61
N HIS A 107 -4.82 -14.39 11.18
CA HIS A 107 -4.44 -14.01 9.84
C HIS A 107 -3.32 -14.90 9.31
N ILE A 108 -3.19 -14.98 8.00
CA ILE A 108 -2.16 -15.80 7.36
C ILE A 108 -0.84 -15.03 7.33
N SER A 109 0.24 -15.66 7.78
CA SER A 109 1.59 -15.10 7.60
C SER A 109 1.91 -14.99 6.11
N LYS A 110 2.41 -13.83 5.69
CA LYS A 110 2.79 -13.59 4.29
C LYS A 110 4.29 -13.81 4.10
N HIS A 111 4.66 -14.53 3.03
CA HIS A 111 6.05 -14.76 2.66
C HIS A 111 6.41 -14.09 1.33
N GLY A 112 6.26 -12.75 1.29
CA GLY A 112 6.64 -11.90 0.18
C GLY A 112 5.61 -11.83 -0.96
N LEU A 113 6.09 -11.34 -2.09
CA LEU A 113 5.33 -11.16 -3.32
C LEU A 113 5.83 -12.13 -4.37
N ARG A 114 4.92 -12.71 -5.13
CA ARG A 114 5.21 -13.64 -6.22
C ARG A 114 4.49 -13.19 -7.48
N MET A 115 5.19 -13.20 -8.61
CA MET A 115 4.69 -12.73 -9.90
C MET A 115 4.82 -13.83 -10.94
N TRP A 116 3.76 -14.04 -11.69
CA TRP A 116 3.65 -15.06 -12.73
C TRP A 116 3.44 -14.40 -14.08
N PHE A 117 4.21 -14.85 -15.06
CA PHE A 117 4.18 -14.35 -16.43
C PHE A 117 3.97 -15.49 -17.39
N HIS A 118 3.36 -15.19 -18.53
CA HIS A 118 3.19 -16.14 -19.63
C HIS A 118 3.29 -15.43 -20.97
N ASN A 119 3.53 -16.20 -22.03
CA ASN A 119 3.47 -15.79 -23.42
C ASN A 119 2.92 -16.96 -24.27
N GLU A 120 2.94 -16.83 -25.59
CA GLU A 120 2.44 -17.85 -26.52
C GLU A 120 3.20 -19.19 -26.44
N GLU A 121 4.46 -19.17 -25.98
CA GLU A 121 5.28 -20.37 -25.80
C GLU A 121 4.96 -21.13 -24.51
N THR A 122 4.17 -20.52 -23.60
CA THR A 122 3.79 -21.14 -22.32
C THR A 122 2.68 -22.15 -22.52
N THR A 123 3.04 -23.36 -22.88
CA THR A 123 2.09 -24.45 -23.19
C THR A 123 1.54 -25.16 -21.96
N THR A 124 2.21 -25.08 -20.82
CA THR A 124 1.78 -25.63 -19.53
C THR A 124 1.99 -24.63 -18.41
N PRO A 125 1.24 -24.72 -17.30
CA PRO A 125 1.40 -23.83 -16.14
C PRO A 125 2.83 -23.82 -15.59
N GLY A 126 3.51 -24.96 -15.54
CA GLY A 126 4.87 -25.11 -15.06
C GLY A 126 5.92 -24.38 -15.90
N ARG A 127 5.61 -24.02 -17.14
CA ARG A 127 6.47 -23.21 -18.01
C ARG A 127 6.28 -21.70 -17.83
N SER A 128 5.32 -21.26 -17.03
CA SER A 128 5.16 -19.83 -16.68
C SER A 128 6.41 -19.32 -15.98
N THR A 129 6.88 -18.15 -16.37
CA THR A 129 8.00 -17.50 -15.67
C THR A 129 7.56 -17.02 -14.28
N GLU A 130 8.37 -17.32 -13.28
CA GLU A 130 8.13 -16.99 -11.87
C GLU A 130 9.19 -16.03 -11.33
N ILE A 131 8.76 -14.93 -10.72
CA ILE A 131 9.59 -14.06 -9.88
C ILE A 131 9.07 -14.14 -8.45
N GLY A 132 9.92 -14.49 -7.50
CA GLY A 132 9.48 -14.56 -6.10
C GLY A 132 10.56 -15.06 -5.15
N PRO A 133 10.27 -15.04 -3.83
CA PRO A 133 11.21 -15.55 -2.83
C PRO A 133 11.26 -17.09 -2.85
N ALA A 134 12.46 -17.64 -2.72
CA ALA A 134 12.69 -19.05 -2.41
C ALA A 134 13.04 -19.23 -0.91
N TYR A 135 12.56 -18.33 -0.05
CA TYR A 135 12.78 -18.34 1.39
C TYR A 135 11.54 -17.84 2.12
N GLN A 136 11.42 -18.16 3.40
CA GLN A 136 10.40 -17.58 4.26
C GLN A 136 10.79 -16.17 4.71
N GLY A 137 9.82 -15.25 4.71
CA GLY A 137 10.00 -13.89 5.23
C GLY A 137 10.38 -13.93 6.71
N ARG A 138 11.35 -13.10 7.11
CA ARG A 138 11.82 -13.01 8.51
C ARG A 138 11.13 -11.91 9.30
N LEU A 139 10.63 -10.90 8.61
CA LEU A 139 9.92 -9.80 9.23
C LEU A 139 8.41 -10.09 9.18
N PRO A 140 7.65 -9.68 10.18
CA PRO A 140 6.22 -9.94 10.22
C PRO A 140 5.51 -9.24 9.06
N THR A 141 4.87 -10.01 8.21
CA THR A 141 3.94 -9.57 7.18
C THR A 141 2.77 -10.54 7.13
N PHE A 142 1.59 -10.04 6.75
CA PHE A 142 0.35 -10.79 6.87
C PHE A 142 -0.56 -10.59 5.66
N GLN A 143 -1.33 -11.62 5.37
CA GLN A 143 -2.54 -11.56 4.55
C GLN A 143 -3.71 -11.43 5.52
N ILE A 144 -4.44 -10.32 5.46
CA ILE A 144 -5.36 -9.92 6.51
C ILE A 144 -6.81 -9.92 6.07
N ASN A 145 -7.65 -10.54 6.87
CA ASN A 145 -9.08 -10.34 6.79
C ASN A 145 -9.43 -9.00 7.46
N ARG A 146 -9.76 -7.99 6.66
CA ARG A 146 -10.02 -6.63 7.15
C ARG A 146 -11.22 -6.54 8.08
N MET A 147 -12.24 -7.37 7.86
CA MET A 147 -13.40 -7.43 8.76
C MET A 147 -12.97 -7.83 10.17
N THR A 148 -12.13 -8.86 10.30
CA THR A 148 -11.61 -9.34 11.58
C THR A 148 -10.67 -8.34 12.24
N LEU A 149 -9.71 -7.78 11.48
CA LEU A 149 -8.76 -6.82 12.02
C LEU A 149 -9.41 -5.49 12.42
N ASP A 150 -10.26 -4.92 11.55
CA ASP A 150 -10.92 -3.64 11.83
C ASP A 150 -11.83 -3.76 13.08
N THR A 151 -12.50 -4.91 13.27
CA THR A 151 -13.31 -5.19 14.47
C THR A 151 -12.44 -5.24 15.72
N GLU A 152 -11.34 -5.97 15.70
CA GLU A 152 -10.43 -6.08 16.85
C GLU A 152 -9.86 -4.72 17.25
N LEU A 153 -9.40 -3.92 16.28
CA LEU A 153 -8.85 -2.59 16.58
C LEU A 153 -9.91 -1.67 17.21
N LEU A 154 -11.14 -1.72 16.74
CA LEU A 154 -12.21 -0.90 17.32
C LEU A 154 -12.54 -1.35 18.76
N LEU A 155 -12.61 -2.67 19.03
CA LEU A 155 -12.81 -3.21 20.37
C LEU A 155 -11.67 -2.83 21.32
N ILE A 156 -10.42 -2.81 20.83
CA ILE A 156 -9.28 -2.32 21.64
C ILE A 156 -9.44 -0.84 21.95
N ALA A 157 -9.83 0.00 20.98
CA ALA A 157 -10.06 1.42 21.22
C ALA A 157 -11.16 1.65 22.27
N GLU A 158 -12.26 0.89 22.19
CA GLU A 158 -13.36 0.92 23.16
C GLU A 158 -12.90 0.47 24.55
N SER A 159 -12.14 -0.63 24.65
CA SER A 159 -11.57 -1.12 25.91
C SER A 159 -10.62 -0.14 26.59
N LEU A 160 -9.98 0.76 25.82
CA LEU A 160 -9.15 1.85 26.32
C LEU A 160 -9.96 3.09 26.74
N GLY A 161 -11.29 3.04 26.64
CA GLY A 161 -12.20 4.09 27.05
C GLY A 161 -12.53 5.11 25.95
N CYS A 162 -12.47 4.74 24.69
CA CYS A 162 -13.11 5.50 23.64
C CYS A 162 -14.62 5.25 23.63
N GLU A 163 -15.42 6.31 23.48
CA GLU A 163 -16.85 6.16 23.14
C GLU A 163 -16.98 5.81 21.66
N VAL A 164 -17.84 4.85 21.33
CA VAL A 164 -18.08 4.42 19.94
C VAL A 164 -19.56 4.60 19.61
N ALA A 165 -19.86 5.52 18.69
CA ALA A 165 -21.19 5.68 18.09
C ALA A 165 -21.25 4.87 16.79
N ARG A 166 -21.95 3.71 16.83
CA ARG A 166 -22.17 2.85 15.66
C ARG A 166 -23.47 2.05 15.78
N PRO A 167 -24.21 1.83 14.68
CA PRO A 167 -24.03 2.48 13.38
C PRO A 167 -24.48 3.95 13.44
N ALA A 168 -23.63 4.87 12.97
CA ALA A 168 -23.92 6.30 13.02
C ALA A 168 -23.38 7.04 11.76
N THR A 169 -24.24 7.80 11.13
CA THR A 169 -23.92 8.54 9.91
C THR A 169 -23.66 10.02 10.21
N ILE A 170 -22.46 10.51 9.86
CA ILE A 170 -22.11 11.93 9.92
C ILE A 170 -22.93 12.70 8.91
N LYS A 171 -23.70 13.68 9.37
CA LYS A 171 -24.54 14.56 8.55
C LYS A 171 -23.78 15.80 8.12
N GLU A 172 -23.21 16.51 9.06
CA GLU A 172 -22.45 17.74 8.84
C GLU A 172 -21.35 17.92 9.89
N PHE A 173 -20.39 18.76 9.61
CA PHE A 173 -19.37 19.20 10.56
C PHE A 173 -18.90 20.61 10.17
N ASP A 174 -18.41 21.35 11.17
CA ASP A 174 -17.79 22.66 10.99
C ASP A 174 -16.38 22.66 11.58
N LEU A 175 -15.43 23.25 10.84
CA LEU A 175 -14.03 23.38 11.21
C LEU A 175 -13.77 24.77 11.80
N GLY A 176 -14.24 24.99 13.01
CA GLY A 176 -14.08 26.27 13.73
C GLY A 176 -12.67 26.50 14.30
N GLY A 177 -11.76 25.54 14.17
CA GLY A 177 -10.43 25.53 14.77
C GLY A 177 -10.36 24.75 16.08
N ILE A 178 -9.17 24.74 16.72
CA ILE A 178 -8.95 24.02 17.97
C ILE A 178 -9.95 24.48 19.05
N GLY A 179 -10.69 23.52 19.62
CA GLY A 179 -11.70 23.76 20.66
C GLY A 179 -13.01 24.38 20.16
N LYS A 180 -13.21 24.52 18.84
CA LYS A 180 -14.39 25.17 18.25
C LYS A 180 -15.03 24.36 17.12
N ASN A 181 -14.60 23.12 16.93
CA ASN A 181 -15.19 22.26 15.93
C ASN A 181 -16.55 21.73 16.40
N THR A 182 -17.49 21.55 15.47
CA THR A 182 -18.76 20.89 15.73
C THR A 182 -18.97 19.75 14.74
N ILE A 183 -19.67 18.70 15.18
CA ILE A 183 -20.05 17.59 14.32
C ILE A 183 -21.42 17.07 14.69
N THR A 184 -22.28 16.91 13.67
CA THR A 184 -23.62 16.36 13.79
C THR A 184 -23.66 14.99 13.15
N PHE A 185 -24.13 14.01 13.89
CA PHE A 185 -24.32 12.64 13.40
C PHE A 185 -25.65 12.07 13.84
N LYS A 186 -26.18 11.15 13.05
CA LYS A 186 -27.42 10.44 13.34
C LYS A 186 -27.12 9.00 13.66
N SER A 187 -27.58 8.52 14.81
CA SER A 187 -27.61 7.09 15.14
C SER A 187 -28.67 6.40 14.25
N GLU A 188 -28.27 5.34 13.56
CA GLU A 188 -29.22 4.54 12.77
C GLU A 188 -30.06 3.61 13.68
N THR A 189 -29.57 3.32 14.90
CA THR A 189 -30.30 2.58 15.93
C THR A 189 -31.03 3.59 16.83
N GLY A 190 -32.30 3.82 16.61
CA GLY A 190 -33.11 4.78 17.40
C GLY A 190 -33.32 6.15 16.76
N GLY A 191 -32.62 6.48 15.67
CA GLY A 191 -32.87 7.67 14.86
C GLY A 191 -32.49 9.01 15.50
N GLU A 192 -31.83 9.00 16.68
CA GLU A 192 -31.39 10.21 17.37
C GLU A 192 -30.30 10.95 16.62
N THR A 193 -30.46 12.27 16.49
CA THR A 193 -29.43 13.17 15.94
C THR A 193 -28.74 13.88 17.11
N ARG A 194 -27.42 13.77 17.18
CA ARG A 194 -26.58 14.43 18.18
C ARG A 194 -25.65 15.42 17.49
N THR A 195 -25.55 16.62 18.07
CA THR A 195 -24.49 17.59 17.71
C THR A 195 -23.56 17.71 18.91
N VAL A 196 -22.27 17.56 18.67
CA VAL A 196 -21.25 17.63 19.72
C VAL A 196 -20.13 18.58 19.31
N THR A 197 -19.50 19.18 20.32
CA THR A 197 -18.33 20.03 20.19
C THR A 197 -17.04 19.23 20.37
N ALA A 198 -15.98 19.57 19.62
CA ALA A 198 -14.72 18.84 19.67
C ALA A 198 -13.50 19.74 19.67
N GLY A 199 -12.49 19.36 20.44
CA GLY A 199 -11.16 19.97 20.36
C GLY A 199 -10.54 19.75 18.99
N TRP A 200 -10.54 18.52 18.51
CA TRP A 200 -10.00 18.10 17.21
C TRP A 200 -10.94 17.16 16.48
N LEU A 201 -10.97 17.26 15.13
CA LEU A 201 -11.59 16.30 14.25
C LEU A 201 -10.52 15.49 13.50
N ILE A 202 -10.60 14.16 13.55
CA ILE A 202 -9.71 13.26 12.80
C ILE A 202 -10.50 12.62 11.66
N ASP A 203 -10.16 12.97 10.42
CA ASP A 203 -10.76 12.35 9.23
C ASP A 203 -10.09 11.00 8.93
N ALA A 204 -10.76 9.92 9.28
CA ALA A 204 -10.41 8.53 8.97
C ALA A 204 -11.47 7.89 8.04
N THR A 205 -12.17 8.71 7.24
CA THR A 205 -13.28 8.24 6.37
C THR A 205 -12.81 7.53 5.10
N GLY A 206 -11.51 7.25 4.99
CA GLY A 206 -10.93 6.55 3.84
C GLY A 206 -11.14 7.34 2.54
N LYS A 207 -11.48 6.66 1.45
CA LYS A 207 -11.70 7.30 0.13
C LYS A 207 -12.81 8.39 0.13
N ALA A 208 -13.68 8.40 1.12
CA ALA A 208 -14.68 9.47 1.26
C ALA A 208 -14.00 10.82 1.49
N ALA A 209 -12.84 10.88 2.20
CA ALA A 209 -12.00 12.05 2.40
C ALA A 209 -12.85 13.31 2.68
N LYS A 210 -13.70 13.23 3.72
CA LYS A 210 -14.77 14.21 3.95
C LYS A 210 -14.21 15.62 4.14
N ILE A 211 -13.19 15.80 4.97
CA ILE A 211 -12.58 17.11 5.21
C ILE A 211 -11.90 17.65 3.95
N ALA A 212 -11.14 16.81 3.23
CA ALA A 212 -10.46 17.25 2.02
C ALA A 212 -11.44 17.70 0.91
N LYS A 213 -12.59 17.03 0.78
CA LYS A 213 -13.63 17.42 -0.16
C LYS A 213 -14.35 18.69 0.26
N GLU A 214 -14.72 18.83 1.53
CA GLU A 214 -15.35 20.05 2.08
C GLU A 214 -14.44 21.26 1.88
N ARG A 215 -13.15 21.11 2.19
CA ARG A 215 -12.14 22.16 1.99
C ARG A 215 -11.71 22.35 0.52
N LYS A 216 -12.20 21.54 -0.40
CA LYS A 216 -11.83 21.57 -1.83
C LYS A 216 -10.33 21.37 -2.08
N THR A 217 -9.67 20.62 -1.21
CA THR A 217 -8.23 20.29 -1.32
C THR A 217 -7.97 18.90 -1.92
N TRP A 218 -9.02 18.11 -2.13
CA TRP A 218 -8.94 16.80 -2.80
C TRP A 218 -8.59 16.94 -4.28
N ARG A 219 -7.64 16.14 -4.77
CA ARG A 219 -7.12 16.16 -6.15
C ARG A 219 -7.06 14.75 -6.73
N SER A 220 -7.67 14.54 -7.89
CA SER A 220 -7.49 13.32 -8.68
C SER A 220 -6.15 13.31 -9.40
N LEU A 221 -5.56 12.11 -9.58
CA LEU A 221 -4.43 11.87 -10.49
C LEU A 221 -4.85 11.10 -11.74
N ALA A 222 -6.13 11.02 -12.05
CA ALA A 222 -6.65 10.27 -13.21
C ALA A 222 -5.97 10.64 -14.54
N ASP A 223 -5.58 11.91 -14.73
CA ASP A 223 -4.89 12.36 -15.95
C ASP A 223 -3.46 11.82 -16.08
N GLN A 224 -2.79 11.54 -14.95
CA GLN A 224 -1.42 11.04 -14.93
C GLN A 224 -1.34 9.53 -14.70
N HIS A 225 -2.31 8.96 -13.99
CA HIS A 225 -2.35 7.56 -13.60
C HIS A 225 -3.81 7.04 -13.64
N PRO A 226 -4.39 6.83 -14.84
CA PRO A 226 -5.77 6.44 -15.01
C PRO A 226 -5.99 4.96 -14.73
N THR A 227 -5.66 4.53 -13.51
CA THR A 227 -5.83 3.16 -13.06
C THR A 227 -7.21 2.92 -12.48
N SER A 228 -7.75 1.76 -12.76
CA SER A 228 -9.02 1.26 -12.22
C SER A 228 -8.83 -0.15 -11.69
N SER A 229 -9.73 -0.57 -10.81
CA SER A 229 -9.65 -1.92 -10.23
C SER A 229 -11.05 -2.51 -10.05
N MET A 230 -11.15 -3.83 -10.24
CA MET A 230 -12.32 -4.62 -9.86
C MET A 230 -11.86 -5.86 -9.10
N TRP A 231 -12.66 -6.27 -8.10
CA TRP A 231 -12.32 -7.43 -7.28
C TRP A 231 -13.54 -8.09 -6.67
N THR A 232 -13.34 -9.35 -6.28
CA THR A 232 -14.26 -10.15 -5.51
C THR A 232 -13.47 -11.22 -4.73
N ARG A 233 -14.12 -12.03 -3.91
CA ARG A 233 -13.52 -13.22 -3.33
C ARG A 233 -14.00 -14.48 -4.02
N PHE A 234 -13.15 -15.50 -3.96
CA PHE A 234 -13.46 -16.84 -4.48
C PHE A 234 -13.30 -17.88 -3.38
N ARG A 235 -14.09 -18.95 -3.47
CA ARG A 235 -13.95 -20.21 -2.74
C ARG A 235 -13.52 -21.30 -3.69
N ASN A 236 -13.14 -22.46 -3.15
CA ASN A 236 -12.73 -23.63 -3.93
C ASN A 236 -11.55 -23.32 -4.88
N VAL A 237 -10.64 -22.45 -4.45
CA VAL A 237 -9.43 -22.10 -5.19
C VAL A 237 -8.38 -23.18 -4.96
N THR A 238 -7.80 -23.73 -6.02
CA THR A 238 -6.68 -24.68 -5.93
C THR A 238 -5.42 -23.94 -5.49
N TYR A 239 -4.87 -24.30 -4.33
CA TYR A 239 -3.62 -23.72 -3.85
C TYR A 239 -2.42 -24.30 -4.59
N LEU A 240 -1.47 -23.46 -4.96
CA LEU A 240 -0.27 -23.84 -5.72
C LEU A 240 0.67 -24.79 -4.95
N ASP A 241 0.55 -24.85 -3.62
CA ASP A 241 1.32 -25.76 -2.76
C ASP A 241 0.53 -27.04 -2.39
N SER A 242 -0.70 -27.21 -2.89
CA SER A 242 -1.43 -28.47 -2.74
C SER A 242 -0.88 -29.55 -3.69
N ASP A 243 -1.19 -30.81 -3.40
CA ASP A 243 -0.78 -31.93 -4.29
C ASP A 243 -1.29 -31.75 -5.72
N GLU A 244 -2.47 -31.18 -5.90
CA GLU A 244 -3.05 -30.84 -7.20
C GLU A 244 -2.27 -29.71 -7.86
N GLY A 245 -2.09 -28.58 -7.17
CA GLY A 245 -1.35 -27.42 -7.68
C GLY A 245 0.09 -27.76 -8.05
N MET A 246 0.76 -28.57 -7.23
CA MET A 246 2.14 -29.00 -7.50
C MET A 246 2.25 -29.92 -8.72
N ARG A 247 1.28 -30.78 -8.97
CA ARG A 247 1.25 -31.61 -10.19
C ARG A 247 1.09 -30.77 -11.46
N GLU A 248 0.24 -29.75 -11.40
CA GLU A 248 -0.01 -28.84 -12.54
C GLU A 248 1.18 -27.90 -12.83
N LEU A 249 2.01 -27.64 -11.83
CA LEU A 249 3.23 -26.83 -11.96
C LEU A 249 4.46 -27.66 -12.35
N ASP A 250 4.30 -28.67 -13.16
CA ASP A 250 5.43 -29.43 -13.72
C ASP A 250 6.35 -28.54 -14.59
N GLY A 251 7.65 -28.83 -14.62
CA GLY A 251 8.65 -28.07 -15.36
C GLY A 251 9.46 -27.10 -14.48
N VAL A 252 9.81 -25.90 -14.99
CA VAL A 252 10.70 -24.95 -14.31
C VAL A 252 10.15 -24.54 -12.95
N SER A 253 8.87 -24.29 -12.86
CA SER A 253 8.22 -23.83 -11.63
C SER A 253 8.06 -24.94 -10.58
N SER A 254 8.06 -26.22 -10.97
CA SER A 254 7.92 -27.36 -10.04
C SER A 254 9.15 -27.55 -9.13
N THR A 255 10.30 -27.03 -9.53
CA THR A 255 11.56 -27.14 -8.75
C THR A 255 11.61 -26.22 -7.54
N VAL A 256 10.63 -25.32 -7.39
CA VAL A 256 10.61 -24.34 -6.29
C VAL A 256 9.96 -24.95 -5.06
N LEU A 257 10.73 -25.14 -4.02
CA LEU A 257 10.26 -25.60 -2.69
C LEU A 257 9.72 -24.47 -1.80
N ALA A 258 9.45 -23.30 -2.37
CA ALA A 258 8.92 -22.16 -1.61
C ALA A 258 7.41 -22.30 -1.42
N GLN A 259 6.92 -21.81 -0.31
CA GLN A 259 5.50 -21.77 0.03
C GLN A 259 4.77 -20.71 -0.82
N ARG A 260 4.35 -21.10 -2.02
CA ARG A 260 3.66 -20.21 -2.96
C ARG A 260 2.32 -19.72 -2.42
N GLY A 261 1.59 -20.58 -1.72
CA GLY A 261 0.30 -20.26 -1.10
C GLY A 261 0.37 -19.20 -0.01
N PHE A 262 1.53 -19.03 0.63
CA PHE A 262 1.74 -17.97 1.63
C PHE A 262 2.25 -16.65 1.03
N SER A 263 2.55 -16.58 -0.25
CA SER A 263 2.88 -15.31 -0.92
C SER A 263 1.61 -14.61 -1.39
N THR A 264 1.63 -13.28 -1.49
CA THR A 264 0.67 -12.60 -2.35
C THR A 264 1.07 -12.90 -3.79
N ASN A 265 0.27 -13.72 -4.48
CA ASN A 265 0.52 -14.07 -5.88
C ASN A 265 -0.05 -13.00 -6.81
N HIS A 266 0.66 -12.74 -7.90
CA HIS A 266 0.26 -11.80 -8.92
C HIS A 266 0.33 -12.44 -10.30
N LEU A 267 -0.72 -12.30 -11.10
CA LEU A 267 -0.65 -12.58 -12.53
C LEU A 267 -0.34 -11.25 -13.23
N MET A 268 0.64 -11.26 -14.12
CA MET A 268 1.22 -10.06 -14.71
C MET A 268 0.97 -9.99 -16.21
N GLY A 269 0.58 -8.80 -16.71
CA GLY A 269 0.38 -8.58 -18.14
C GLY A 269 0.63 -7.14 -18.56
N PHE A 270 0.61 -6.88 -19.85
CA PHE A 270 0.78 -5.53 -20.40
C PHE A 270 -0.40 -4.63 -20.01
N GLY A 271 -0.10 -3.59 -19.24
CA GLY A 271 -1.11 -2.62 -18.79
C GLY A 271 -2.00 -3.09 -17.64
N TRP A 272 -1.79 -4.28 -17.07
CA TRP A 272 -2.59 -4.82 -15.97
C TRP A 272 -1.81 -5.79 -15.08
N TRP A 273 -2.33 -6.03 -13.88
CA TRP A 273 -1.92 -7.09 -12.98
C TRP A 273 -3.07 -7.54 -12.10
N CYS A 274 -3.08 -8.80 -11.69
CA CYS A 274 -4.05 -9.35 -10.74
C CYS A 274 -3.35 -9.64 -9.41
N TRP A 275 -4.07 -9.46 -8.29
CA TRP A 275 -3.65 -10.02 -7.00
C TRP A 275 -4.46 -11.25 -6.65
N ILE A 276 -3.85 -12.15 -5.91
CA ILE A 276 -4.44 -13.37 -5.35
C ILE A 276 -3.95 -13.47 -3.91
N ILE A 277 -4.85 -13.23 -2.95
CA ILE A 277 -4.56 -13.12 -1.52
C ILE A 277 -5.41 -14.14 -0.77
N PRO A 278 -4.83 -15.26 -0.30
CA PRO A 278 -5.55 -16.20 0.57
C PRO A 278 -5.84 -15.56 1.92
N LEU A 279 -7.02 -15.86 2.47
CA LEU A 279 -7.49 -15.36 3.76
C LEU A 279 -7.73 -16.53 4.72
N ASP A 280 -7.68 -16.25 6.01
CA ASP A 280 -7.92 -17.23 7.10
C ASP A 280 -9.32 -17.87 7.06
N SER A 281 -10.27 -17.19 6.43
CA SER A 281 -11.64 -17.70 6.23
C SER A 281 -11.76 -18.83 5.17
N GLY A 282 -10.65 -19.22 4.50
CA GLY A 282 -10.67 -20.12 3.36
C GLY A 282 -11.12 -19.46 2.05
N GLU A 283 -11.45 -18.18 2.09
CA GLU A 283 -11.71 -17.38 0.90
C GLU A 283 -10.39 -16.81 0.35
N VAL A 284 -10.35 -16.56 -0.95
CA VAL A 284 -9.22 -15.92 -1.62
C VAL A 284 -9.68 -14.59 -2.21
N SER A 285 -9.11 -13.48 -1.76
CA SER A 285 -9.36 -12.16 -2.37
C SER A 285 -8.61 -12.04 -3.68
N VAL A 286 -9.34 -11.72 -4.73
CA VAL A 286 -8.81 -11.61 -6.09
C VAL A 286 -9.30 -10.35 -6.76
N GLY A 287 -8.40 -9.66 -7.41
CA GLY A 287 -8.78 -8.51 -8.22
C GLY A 287 -7.78 -8.22 -9.32
N ILE A 288 -8.20 -7.38 -10.23
CA ILE A 288 -7.37 -6.85 -11.31
C ILE A 288 -7.28 -5.34 -11.19
N THR A 289 -6.09 -4.81 -11.38
CA THR A 289 -5.84 -3.37 -11.58
C THR A 289 -5.22 -3.16 -12.96
N TRP A 290 -5.70 -2.13 -13.66
CA TRP A 290 -5.20 -1.82 -15.00
C TRP A 290 -5.09 -0.32 -15.24
N ASP A 291 -4.21 0.03 -16.15
CA ASP A 291 -4.13 1.38 -16.74
C ASP A 291 -5.04 1.43 -17.97
N SER A 292 -6.07 2.27 -17.94
CA SER A 292 -7.06 2.35 -19.02
C SER A 292 -6.52 2.88 -20.35
N ARG A 293 -5.29 3.41 -20.37
CA ARG A 293 -4.57 3.76 -21.61
C ARG A 293 -4.02 2.53 -22.34
N LEU A 294 -3.76 1.44 -21.60
CA LEU A 294 -2.99 0.29 -22.08
C LEU A 294 -3.83 -0.99 -22.15
N PHE A 295 -4.85 -1.12 -21.31
CA PHE A 295 -5.63 -2.35 -21.20
C PHE A 295 -7.11 -2.07 -20.92
N THR A 296 -7.98 -2.91 -21.49
CA THR A 296 -9.42 -2.92 -21.22
C THR A 296 -9.82 -4.34 -20.79
N PRO A 297 -10.38 -4.52 -19.59
CA PRO A 297 -10.82 -5.84 -19.13
C PRO A 297 -12.01 -6.37 -19.95
N PRO A 298 -12.30 -7.69 -19.92
CA PRO A 298 -13.49 -8.27 -20.55
C PRO A 298 -14.76 -7.50 -20.19
N ALA A 299 -15.68 -7.33 -21.14
CA ALA A 299 -16.85 -6.47 -20.97
C ALA A 299 -18.17 -7.25 -20.70
N ASN A 300 -18.23 -8.53 -21.10
CA ASN A 300 -19.44 -9.34 -21.03
C ASN A 300 -19.61 -10.04 -19.67
N GLY A 301 -20.84 -10.16 -19.21
CA GLY A 301 -21.17 -10.86 -17.97
C GLY A 301 -21.05 -9.98 -16.70
N THR A 302 -21.29 -10.58 -15.55
CA THR A 302 -21.11 -9.99 -14.24
C THR A 302 -19.64 -9.68 -13.96
N MET A 303 -19.36 -8.86 -12.97
CA MET A 303 -17.97 -8.50 -12.64
C MET A 303 -17.13 -9.71 -12.23
N SER A 304 -17.68 -10.63 -11.45
CA SER A 304 -17.01 -11.86 -11.04
C SER A 304 -16.74 -12.82 -12.22
N GLU A 305 -17.70 -12.94 -13.15
CA GLU A 305 -17.50 -13.72 -14.38
C GLU A 305 -16.41 -13.13 -15.26
N ARG A 306 -16.41 -11.83 -15.46
CA ARG A 306 -15.37 -11.10 -16.22
C ARG A 306 -13.98 -11.26 -15.59
N LEU A 307 -13.91 -11.18 -14.27
CA LEU A 307 -12.65 -11.41 -13.55
C LEU A 307 -12.20 -12.87 -13.70
N LYS A 308 -13.10 -13.86 -13.49
CA LYS A 308 -12.78 -15.27 -13.66
C LYS A 308 -12.36 -15.58 -15.10
N GLU A 309 -13.08 -15.09 -16.10
CA GLU A 309 -12.70 -15.23 -17.52
C GLU A 309 -11.27 -14.73 -17.78
N HIS A 310 -10.91 -13.58 -17.19
CA HIS A 310 -9.58 -13.03 -17.33
C HIS A 310 -8.51 -13.90 -16.65
N LEU A 311 -8.77 -14.40 -15.46
CA LEU A 311 -7.86 -15.28 -14.71
C LEU A 311 -7.61 -16.59 -15.46
N LEU A 312 -8.65 -17.19 -16.07
CA LEU A 312 -8.55 -18.44 -16.82
C LEU A 312 -7.71 -18.35 -18.11
N LYS A 313 -7.45 -17.14 -18.61
CA LYS A 313 -6.53 -16.91 -19.75
C LYS A 313 -5.05 -17.07 -19.37
N HIS A 314 -4.73 -16.95 -18.09
CA HIS A 314 -3.36 -17.16 -17.59
C HIS A 314 -3.20 -18.63 -17.17
N PRO A 315 -2.17 -19.38 -17.63
CA PRO A 315 -2.01 -20.79 -17.31
C PRO A 315 -2.06 -21.11 -15.81
N VAL A 316 -1.34 -20.35 -14.98
CA VAL A 316 -1.38 -20.48 -13.50
C VAL A 316 -2.75 -20.07 -12.95
N GLY A 317 -3.36 -19.04 -13.50
CA GLY A 317 -4.71 -18.62 -13.12
C GLY A 317 -5.75 -19.69 -13.42
N LYS A 318 -5.61 -20.42 -14.54
CA LYS A 318 -6.47 -21.55 -14.87
C LYS A 318 -6.39 -22.66 -13.82
N VAL A 319 -5.17 -23.07 -13.42
CA VAL A 319 -4.97 -24.07 -12.34
C VAL A 319 -5.68 -23.63 -11.06
N MET A 320 -5.53 -22.38 -10.68
CA MET A 320 -6.10 -21.92 -9.41
C MET A 320 -7.62 -21.74 -9.44
N PHE A 321 -8.19 -21.29 -10.56
CA PHE A 321 -9.57 -20.78 -10.59
C PHE A 321 -10.54 -21.57 -11.46
N GLU A 322 -10.13 -22.67 -12.12
CA GLU A 322 -11.03 -23.47 -12.97
C GLU A 322 -12.29 -23.89 -12.20
N ASN A 323 -12.12 -24.43 -10.99
CA ASN A 323 -13.18 -24.89 -10.11
C ASN A 323 -13.63 -23.86 -9.06
N ALA A 324 -13.06 -22.66 -9.09
CA ALA A 324 -13.35 -21.64 -8.09
C ALA A 324 -14.72 -20.99 -8.32
N GLU A 325 -15.39 -20.63 -7.22
CA GLU A 325 -16.70 -20.00 -7.19
C GLU A 325 -16.60 -18.61 -6.57
N ALA A 326 -17.18 -17.62 -7.21
CA ALA A 326 -17.21 -16.27 -6.67
C ALA A 326 -18.15 -16.18 -5.46
N VAL A 327 -17.73 -15.42 -4.45
CA VAL A 327 -18.57 -15.13 -3.29
C VAL A 327 -19.67 -14.16 -3.70
N GLU A 328 -20.91 -14.51 -3.39
CA GLU A 328 -22.07 -13.69 -3.72
C GLU A 328 -22.02 -12.31 -3.06
N ASN A 329 -22.48 -11.29 -3.79
CA ASN A 329 -22.59 -9.90 -3.32
C ASN A 329 -21.28 -9.27 -2.83
N ASP A 330 -20.11 -9.78 -3.28
CA ASP A 330 -18.79 -9.26 -2.90
C ASP A 330 -18.09 -8.49 -4.04
N ASN A 331 -18.81 -8.20 -5.12
CA ASN A 331 -18.25 -7.50 -6.27
C ASN A 331 -18.03 -6.02 -5.99
N GLN A 332 -16.81 -5.53 -6.25
CA GLN A 332 -16.42 -4.14 -6.04
C GLN A 332 -15.68 -3.60 -7.26
N TYR A 333 -15.90 -2.32 -7.56
CA TYR A 333 -15.25 -1.60 -8.64
C TYR A 333 -14.87 -0.18 -8.22
N TYR A 334 -13.62 0.20 -8.49
CA TYR A 334 -13.18 1.58 -8.35
C TYR A 334 -12.55 2.09 -9.64
N LYS A 335 -13.09 3.19 -10.14
CA LYS A 335 -12.51 3.97 -11.23
C LYS A 335 -11.60 5.06 -10.65
N SER A 336 -10.50 5.34 -11.33
CA SER A 336 -9.55 6.40 -10.95
C SER A 336 -9.07 6.26 -9.50
N LEU A 337 -8.18 5.30 -9.29
CA LEU A 337 -7.71 4.93 -7.96
C LEU A 337 -6.91 6.03 -7.28
N ALA A 338 -5.99 6.67 -8.02
CA ALA A 338 -5.01 7.59 -7.46
C ALA A 338 -5.61 8.99 -7.19
N TYR A 339 -5.43 9.44 -5.95
CA TYR A 339 -5.81 10.79 -5.50
C TYR A 339 -4.98 11.21 -4.28
N TRP A 340 -4.95 12.49 -3.99
CA TRP A 340 -4.28 13.07 -2.84
C TRP A 340 -4.97 14.34 -2.37
N SER A 341 -4.62 14.84 -1.18
CA SER A 341 -5.10 16.12 -0.66
C SER A 341 -3.96 17.14 -0.55
N ASP A 342 -4.22 18.38 -0.95
CA ASP A 342 -3.26 19.50 -0.75
C ASP A 342 -2.99 19.77 0.72
N GLU A 343 -3.97 19.50 1.58
CA GLU A 343 -3.89 19.68 3.02
C GLU A 343 -4.33 18.37 3.71
N VAL A 344 -3.54 17.89 4.63
CA VAL A 344 -3.84 16.70 5.47
C VAL A 344 -3.92 17.04 6.95
N THR A 345 -3.58 18.27 7.30
CA THR A 345 -3.73 18.82 8.66
C THR A 345 -4.09 20.29 8.59
N GLY A 346 -4.81 20.78 9.62
CA GLY A 346 -5.17 22.17 9.77
C GLY A 346 -5.46 22.53 11.22
N ASP A 347 -5.93 23.72 11.45
CA ASP A 347 -6.31 24.20 12.78
C ASP A 347 -7.50 23.37 13.29
N GLY A 348 -7.29 22.58 14.32
CA GLY A 348 -8.30 21.71 14.94
C GLY A 348 -8.65 20.44 14.16
N TRP A 349 -7.92 20.06 13.12
CA TRP A 349 -8.21 18.82 12.38
C TRP A 349 -6.97 18.14 11.78
N ALA A 350 -7.06 16.84 11.55
CA ALA A 350 -6.09 16.07 10.79
C ALA A 350 -6.78 14.93 10.03
N ALA A 351 -6.23 14.55 8.87
CA ALA A 351 -6.63 13.37 8.12
C ALA A 351 -5.63 12.24 8.34
N VAL A 352 -6.10 10.98 8.31
CA VAL A 352 -5.28 9.78 8.44
C VAL A 352 -5.68 8.70 7.43
N GLY A 353 -4.71 7.89 7.03
CA GLY A 353 -4.92 6.81 6.07
C GLY A 353 -5.33 7.32 4.69
N ASP A 354 -6.24 6.58 4.04
CA ASP A 354 -6.72 6.92 2.71
C ASP A 354 -7.49 8.25 2.64
N ALA A 355 -7.87 8.86 3.77
CA ALA A 355 -8.42 10.22 3.77
C ALA A 355 -7.38 11.27 3.34
N CYS A 356 -6.09 10.97 3.47
CA CYS A 356 -5.00 11.80 2.97
C CYS A 356 -4.76 11.63 1.47
N GLY A 357 -4.85 10.39 0.97
CA GLY A 357 -4.58 10.05 -0.42
C GLY A 357 -4.30 8.57 -0.62
N PHE A 358 -4.41 8.14 -1.87
CA PHE A 358 -4.13 6.78 -2.31
C PHE A 358 -3.38 6.82 -3.66
N MET A 359 -2.47 5.90 -3.90
CA MET A 359 -1.67 5.86 -5.13
C MET A 359 -2.08 4.69 -6.03
N ASP A 360 -1.69 3.48 -5.61
CA ASP A 360 -1.86 2.24 -6.37
C ASP A 360 -1.74 1.05 -5.41
N PRO A 361 -2.47 -0.05 -5.60
CA PRO A 361 -2.37 -1.22 -4.71
C PRO A 361 -1.14 -2.09 -4.94
N LEU A 362 -0.35 -1.86 -5.99
CA LEU A 362 0.86 -2.63 -6.29
C LEU A 362 1.85 -2.59 -5.11
N TYR A 363 2.45 -3.73 -4.77
CA TYR A 363 3.39 -3.92 -3.66
C TYR A 363 2.80 -3.83 -2.25
N SER A 364 1.48 -3.68 -2.09
CA SER A 364 0.79 -3.69 -0.78
C SER A 364 1.23 -2.59 0.19
N GLN A 365 1.65 -1.42 -0.29
CA GLN A 365 2.19 -0.33 0.53
C GLN A 365 1.13 0.65 1.07
N GLY A 366 -0.15 0.42 0.82
CA GLY A 366 -1.23 1.31 1.30
C GLY A 366 -1.24 1.44 2.83
N LEU A 367 -1.09 0.33 3.55
CA LEU A 367 -1.06 0.34 5.01
C LEU A 367 0.24 0.94 5.60
N ASP A 368 1.36 0.93 4.88
CA ASP A 368 2.58 1.67 5.26
C ASP A 368 2.28 3.16 5.32
N TYR A 369 1.61 3.64 4.27
CA TYR A 369 1.23 5.04 4.17
C TYR A 369 0.24 5.45 5.26
N CYS A 370 -0.73 4.56 5.55
CA CYS A 370 -1.64 4.73 6.69
C CYS A 370 -0.88 4.87 8.01
N ALA A 371 0.08 3.98 8.29
CA ALA A 371 0.87 4.02 9.52
C ALA A 371 1.61 5.35 9.72
N HIS A 372 2.28 5.84 8.67
CA HIS A 372 2.96 7.13 8.73
C HIS A 372 2.01 8.32 8.92
N SER A 373 0.83 8.32 8.28
CA SER A 373 -0.15 9.39 8.45
C SER A 373 -0.76 9.40 9.86
N ILE A 374 -1.04 8.22 10.43
CA ILE A 374 -1.52 8.06 11.80
C ILE A 374 -0.50 8.63 12.80
N TYR A 375 0.77 8.28 12.64
CA TYR A 375 1.84 8.82 13.48
C TYR A 375 2.05 10.31 13.28
N GLY A 376 1.86 10.80 12.06
CA GLY A 376 1.90 12.22 11.75
C GLY A 376 0.84 13.00 12.53
N ALA A 377 -0.40 12.51 12.57
CA ALA A 377 -1.47 13.09 13.37
C ALA A 377 -1.18 13.00 14.87
N LEU A 378 -0.69 11.84 15.36
CA LEU A 378 -0.27 11.69 16.76
C LEU A 378 0.80 12.70 17.16
N ALA A 379 1.83 12.91 16.33
CA ALA A 379 2.89 13.87 16.61
C ALA A 379 2.39 15.31 16.66
N LEU A 380 1.44 15.68 15.80
CA LEU A 380 0.77 16.98 15.84
C LEU A 380 0.02 17.20 17.16
N LEU A 381 -0.72 16.18 17.59
CA LEU A 381 -1.49 16.22 18.85
C LEU A 381 -0.57 16.21 20.08
N ARG A 382 0.56 15.50 20.05
CA ARG A 382 1.62 15.59 21.07
C ARG A 382 2.12 17.02 21.23
N ASP A 383 2.42 17.69 20.14
CA ASP A 383 2.86 19.09 20.17
C ASP A 383 1.77 19.97 20.80
N HIS A 384 0.51 19.79 20.40
CA HIS A 384 -0.62 20.53 20.95
C HIS A 384 -0.76 20.34 22.46
N TYR A 385 -0.87 19.08 22.94
CA TYR A 385 -1.08 18.78 24.35
C TYR A 385 0.17 19.06 25.23
N ALA A 386 1.35 19.16 24.61
CA ALA A 386 2.54 19.68 25.28
C ALA A 386 2.57 21.22 25.36
N GLY A 387 1.53 21.91 24.87
CA GLY A 387 1.41 23.38 24.92
C GLY A 387 2.23 24.13 23.88
N TYR A 388 2.71 23.43 22.82
CA TYR A 388 3.39 24.09 21.72
C TYR A 388 2.40 24.70 20.72
N CYS A 389 2.81 25.79 20.07
CA CYS A 389 2.08 26.32 18.92
C CYS A 389 2.21 25.36 17.75
N VAL A 390 1.08 24.83 17.28
CA VAL A 390 1.06 23.81 16.21
C VAL A 390 1.03 24.40 14.80
N LYS A 391 0.98 25.70 14.64
CA LYS A 391 0.87 26.36 13.32
C LYS A 391 2.00 25.96 12.36
N ASP A 392 3.23 25.99 12.84
CA ASP A 392 4.39 25.61 12.03
C ASP A 392 4.42 24.10 11.77
N THR A 393 3.99 23.29 12.75
CA THR A 393 3.86 21.84 12.61
C THR A 393 2.82 21.50 11.54
N ILE A 394 1.67 22.17 11.47
CA ILE A 394 0.64 22.01 10.44
C ILE A 394 1.23 22.29 9.05
N VAL A 395 1.88 23.43 8.86
CA VAL A 395 2.50 23.80 7.58
C VAL A 395 3.55 22.77 7.16
N HIS A 396 4.40 22.36 8.10
CA HIS A 396 5.43 21.36 7.86
C HIS A 396 4.83 20.01 7.43
N ARG A 397 3.79 19.50 8.13
CA ARG A 397 3.14 18.21 7.83
C ARG A 397 2.49 18.20 6.44
N ASN A 398 1.82 19.27 6.04
CA ASN A 398 1.24 19.39 4.70
C ASN A 398 2.32 19.35 3.61
N GLN A 399 3.44 20.04 3.81
CA GLN A 399 4.57 20.01 2.87
C GLN A 399 5.25 18.64 2.83
N GLU A 400 5.44 18.01 3.99
CA GLU A 400 6.04 16.69 4.13
C GLU A 400 5.20 15.65 3.41
N PHE A 401 3.88 15.62 3.66
CA PHE A 401 2.94 14.73 3.00
C PHE A 401 3.00 14.87 1.48
N LYS A 402 2.81 16.09 0.98
CA LYS A 402 2.81 16.37 -0.47
C LYS A 402 4.11 15.92 -1.15
N ARG A 403 5.26 16.25 -0.56
CA ARG A 403 6.56 15.86 -1.12
C ARG A 403 6.79 14.35 -1.07
N SER A 404 6.44 13.71 0.02
CA SER A 404 6.54 12.25 0.16
C SER A 404 5.65 11.55 -0.86
N TYR A 405 4.38 11.98 -0.98
CA TYR A 405 3.42 11.41 -1.91
C TYR A 405 3.97 11.42 -3.36
N PHE A 406 4.41 12.56 -3.86
CA PHE A 406 4.92 12.66 -5.23
C PHE A 406 6.28 11.99 -5.42
N ASN A 407 7.14 11.99 -4.42
CA ASN A 407 8.40 11.25 -4.47
C ASN A 407 8.13 9.74 -4.60
N TRP A 408 7.20 9.22 -3.80
CA TRP A 408 6.82 7.80 -3.82
C TRP A 408 6.10 7.43 -5.11
N PHE A 409 5.12 8.23 -5.51
CA PHE A 409 4.38 8.04 -6.77
C PHE A 409 5.31 7.98 -7.99
N ASN A 410 6.19 8.97 -8.16
CA ASN A 410 7.12 9.02 -9.29
C ASN A 410 8.18 7.90 -9.26
N ALA A 411 8.56 7.45 -8.05
CA ALA A 411 9.55 6.39 -7.86
C ALA A 411 9.00 5.02 -8.27
N LEU A 412 7.74 4.69 -7.90
CA LEU A 412 7.23 3.33 -7.97
C LEU A 412 6.09 3.12 -8.96
N TYR A 413 5.20 4.11 -9.18
CA TYR A 413 3.92 3.84 -9.82
C TYR A 413 3.77 4.49 -11.19
N LYS A 414 4.33 5.68 -11.38
CA LYS A 414 4.15 6.47 -12.61
C LYS A 414 4.59 5.69 -13.84
N ASP A 415 3.64 5.45 -14.75
CA ASP A 415 3.82 4.75 -16.03
C ASP A 415 4.38 3.31 -15.92
N LYS A 416 4.38 2.71 -14.72
CA LYS A 416 4.91 1.36 -14.47
C LYS A 416 4.18 0.29 -15.27
N TYR A 417 2.93 0.48 -15.57
CA TYR A 417 2.07 -0.44 -16.33
C TYR A 417 2.59 -0.74 -17.74
N TRP A 418 3.47 0.09 -18.29
CA TRP A 418 4.16 -0.18 -19.56
C TRP A 418 5.08 -1.41 -19.52
N TYR A 419 5.64 -1.74 -18.36
CA TYR A 419 6.61 -2.83 -18.25
C TYR A 419 6.21 -3.94 -17.28
N LEU A 420 5.05 -3.85 -16.62
CA LEU A 420 4.58 -4.87 -15.68
C LEU A 420 4.44 -6.26 -16.32
N GLY A 421 4.11 -6.35 -17.59
CA GLY A 421 3.92 -7.60 -18.31
C GLY A 421 5.18 -8.21 -18.92
N ASP A 422 6.38 -7.64 -18.66
CA ASP A 422 7.65 -8.18 -19.16
C ASP A 422 8.50 -8.68 -17.99
N ALA A 423 8.69 -10.00 -17.90
CA ALA A 423 9.35 -10.64 -16.77
C ALA A 423 10.81 -10.18 -16.59
N GLU A 424 11.53 -9.90 -17.67
CA GLU A 424 12.93 -9.48 -17.58
C GLU A 424 13.06 -8.05 -17.02
N LEU A 425 12.20 -7.13 -17.47
CA LEU A 425 12.12 -5.76 -16.93
C LEU A 425 11.65 -5.78 -15.48
N MET A 426 10.62 -6.57 -15.17
CA MET A 426 10.11 -6.69 -13.81
C MET A 426 11.09 -7.37 -12.86
N HIS A 427 11.91 -8.33 -13.30
CA HIS A 427 12.96 -8.90 -12.46
C HIS A 427 13.99 -7.83 -12.04
N ALA A 428 14.45 -6.99 -12.98
CA ALA A 428 15.35 -5.89 -12.64
C ALA A 428 14.67 -4.86 -11.72
N ALA A 429 13.45 -4.43 -12.07
CA ALA A 429 12.69 -3.45 -11.31
C ALA A 429 12.39 -3.94 -9.89
N PHE A 430 11.94 -5.19 -9.73
CA PHE A 430 11.63 -5.78 -8.43
C PHE A 430 12.84 -5.81 -7.48
N LEU A 431 14.02 -6.18 -8.00
CA LEU A 431 15.26 -6.17 -7.22
C LEU A 431 15.66 -4.75 -6.77
N LEU A 432 15.45 -3.76 -7.64
CA LEU A 432 15.73 -2.35 -7.34
C LEU A 432 14.71 -1.78 -6.35
N ASP A 433 13.43 -1.99 -6.61
CA ASP A 433 12.32 -1.45 -5.79
C ASP A 433 12.36 -2.03 -4.36
N ILE A 434 12.41 -3.36 -4.23
CA ILE A 434 12.41 -4.00 -2.92
C ILE A 434 13.75 -3.81 -2.21
N GLY A 435 14.87 -3.83 -2.96
CA GLY A 435 16.19 -3.53 -2.37
C GLY A 435 16.24 -2.14 -1.75
N THR A 436 15.75 -1.11 -2.44
CA THR A 436 15.69 0.28 -1.92
C THR A 436 14.66 0.43 -0.81
N TYR A 437 13.54 -0.27 -0.87
CA TYR A 437 12.53 -0.31 0.20
C TYR A 437 13.11 -0.87 1.50
N PHE A 438 13.86 -1.98 1.44
CA PHE A 438 14.49 -2.57 2.63
C PHE A 438 15.63 -1.72 3.21
N ILE A 439 16.45 -1.08 2.37
CA ILE A 439 17.53 -0.19 2.82
C ILE A 439 16.96 1.13 3.37
N GLY A 440 15.86 1.59 2.83
CA GLY A 440 15.20 2.85 3.21
C GLY A 440 14.11 2.65 4.27
N PRO A 441 12.82 2.66 3.88
CA PRO A 441 11.69 2.64 4.81
C PRO A 441 11.72 1.51 5.85
N VAL A 442 11.98 0.26 5.43
CA VAL A 442 11.99 -0.88 6.35
C VAL A 442 13.12 -0.75 7.37
N ARG A 443 14.35 -0.43 6.91
CA ARG A 443 15.47 -0.26 7.82
C ARG A 443 15.18 0.79 8.88
N LEU A 444 14.62 1.92 8.50
CA LEU A 444 14.34 3.02 9.43
C LEU A 444 13.38 2.58 10.55
N VAL A 445 12.24 1.96 10.22
CA VAL A 445 11.26 1.55 11.24
C VAL A 445 11.71 0.35 12.09
N TYR A 446 12.71 -0.42 11.65
CA TYR A 446 13.25 -1.55 12.41
C TYR A 446 14.51 -1.24 13.21
N THR A 447 15.28 -0.22 12.84
CA THR A 447 16.52 0.15 13.53
C THR A 447 16.36 1.33 14.48
N ASP A 448 15.55 2.30 14.12
CA ASP A 448 15.20 3.42 14.98
C ASP A 448 13.70 3.34 15.28
N GLN A 449 13.37 3.30 16.53
CA GLN A 449 12.06 2.95 17.05
C GLN A 449 10.96 3.95 16.60
N ASP A 450 10.12 4.37 17.48
CA ASP A 450 8.88 5.13 17.19
C ASP A 450 9.09 6.44 16.41
N SER A 451 10.25 7.08 16.49
CA SER A 451 10.53 8.37 15.83
C SER A 451 10.46 8.31 14.30
N GLU A 452 10.76 7.15 13.69
CA GLU A 452 10.81 7.04 12.23
C GLU A 452 9.44 6.93 11.57
N PHE A 453 8.41 6.51 12.29
CA PHE A 453 7.03 6.61 11.80
C PHE A 453 6.52 8.05 11.76
N THR A 454 7.11 8.97 12.52
CA THR A 454 6.73 10.39 12.51
C THR A 454 7.13 11.12 11.22
N ARG A 455 8.05 10.56 10.44
CA ARG A 455 8.51 11.10 9.15
C ARG A 455 7.90 10.33 8.00
N MET A 456 7.38 11.06 7.04
CA MET A 456 6.91 10.44 5.80
C MET A 456 8.09 9.85 5.00
N PRO A 457 7.94 8.66 4.39
CA PRO A 457 8.97 8.06 3.55
C PRO A 457 9.41 8.97 2.40
N TYR A 458 10.67 8.89 2.00
CA TYR A 458 11.24 9.66 0.89
C TYR A 458 11.20 11.18 1.04
N TYR A 459 10.87 11.71 2.23
CA TYR A 459 10.85 13.15 2.48
C TYR A 459 12.25 13.75 2.75
N GLY A 460 13.03 13.15 3.63
CA GLY A 460 14.37 13.63 4.02
C GLY A 460 15.39 13.66 2.87
N PRO A 461 16.58 14.26 3.04
CA PRO A 461 17.59 14.38 1.98
C PRO A 461 17.98 13.04 1.35
N THR A 462 18.28 12.03 2.17
CA THR A 462 18.61 10.66 1.73
C THR A 462 17.43 10.01 1.03
N GLY A 463 16.22 10.12 1.58
CA GLY A 463 15.01 9.58 0.98
C GLY A 463 14.72 10.22 -0.38
N ARG A 464 14.90 11.53 -0.53
CA ARG A 464 14.77 12.24 -1.81
C ARG A 464 15.80 11.79 -2.84
N PHE A 465 17.04 11.52 -2.42
CA PHE A 465 18.05 10.97 -3.32
C PHE A 465 17.61 9.61 -3.87
N PHE A 466 17.19 8.69 -3.00
CA PHE A 466 16.68 7.39 -3.43
C PHE A 466 15.43 7.50 -4.30
N ALA A 467 14.47 8.34 -3.94
CA ALA A 467 13.28 8.54 -4.76
C ALA A 467 13.61 9.06 -6.18
N ARG A 468 14.56 9.99 -6.30
CA ARG A 468 15.02 10.49 -7.61
C ARG A 468 15.72 9.40 -8.43
N PHE A 469 16.55 8.59 -7.79
CA PHE A 469 17.20 7.44 -8.43
C PHE A 469 16.15 6.43 -8.91
N MET A 470 15.16 6.10 -8.07
CA MET A 470 14.07 5.20 -8.41
C MET A 470 13.22 5.77 -9.57
N ALA A 471 12.83 7.02 -9.52
CA ALA A 471 12.11 7.69 -10.60
C ALA A 471 12.91 7.74 -11.91
N PHE A 472 14.23 7.80 -11.82
CA PHE A 472 15.10 7.75 -13.00
C PHE A 472 15.08 6.37 -13.65
N TYR A 473 15.34 5.28 -12.92
CA TYR A 473 15.32 3.95 -13.53
C TYR A 473 13.90 3.53 -13.95
N ASN A 474 12.86 3.95 -13.22
CA ASN A 474 11.49 3.70 -13.62
C ASN A 474 11.19 4.27 -15.02
N ARG A 475 11.55 5.53 -15.30
CA ARG A 475 11.45 6.12 -16.64
C ARG A 475 12.27 5.37 -17.68
N ARG A 476 13.45 4.86 -17.30
CA ARG A 476 14.29 4.06 -18.23
C ARG A 476 13.62 2.74 -18.56
N PHE A 477 13.00 2.05 -17.58
CA PHE A 477 12.26 0.82 -17.84
C PHE A 477 11.04 1.05 -18.74
N VAL A 478 10.32 2.14 -18.59
CA VAL A 478 9.27 2.53 -19.56
C VAL A 478 9.84 2.66 -20.97
N THR A 479 10.97 3.34 -21.12
CA THR A 479 11.65 3.47 -22.42
C THR A 479 12.09 2.12 -22.97
N LEU A 480 12.65 1.26 -22.13
CA LEU A 480 13.09 -0.09 -22.53
C LEU A 480 11.91 -0.98 -22.92
N ALA A 481 10.76 -0.87 -22.22
CA ALA A 481 9.54 -1.57 -22.61
C ALA A 481 9.09 -1.15 -24.02
N LYS A 482 9.03 0.15 -24.30
CA LYS A 482 8.70 0.67 -25.63
C LYS A 482 9.68 0.19 -26.70
N LYS A 483 10.98 0.11 -26.39
CA LYS A 483 11.99 -0.46 -27.29
C LYS A 483 11.79 -1.96 -27.52
N LYS A 484 11.50 -2.74 -26.47
CA LYS A 484 11.20 -4.17 -26.59
C LYS A 484 9.94 -4.44 -27.42
N ILE A 485 8.92 -3.58 -27.32
CA ILE A 485 7.71 -3.64 -28.17
C ILE A 485 8.10 -3.45 -29.63
N THR A 486 8.86 -2.41 -29.97
CA THR A 486 9.34 -2.17 -31.35
C THR A 486 10.20 -3.30 -31.88
N ALA A 487 11.04 -3.90 -31.03
CA ALA A 487 11.90 -5.03 -31.41
C ALA A 487 11.16 -6.38 -31.47
N GLY A 488 9.87 -6.45 -31.11
CA GLY A 488 9.12 -7.70 -31.02
C GLY A 488 9.62 -8.66 -29.90
N THR A 489 10.30 -8.13 -28.87
CA THR A 489 10.90 -8.94 -27.79
C THR A 489 10.25 -8.69 -26.43
N TYR A 490 9.17 -7.93 -26.39
CA TYR A 490 8.39 -7.74 -25.16
C TYR A 490 7.77 -9.09 -24.73
N GLY A 491 7.97 -9.47 -23.48
CA GLY A 491 7.48 -10.74 -22.95
C GLY A 491 8.25 -11.99 -23.42
N ALA A 492 9.34 -11.86 -24.17
CA ALA A 492 10.12 -13.02 -24.65
C ALA A 492 10.66 -13.91 -23.51
N MET A 493 10.84 -13.36 -22.30
CA MET A 493 11.29 -14.10 -21.10
C MET A 493 10.11 -14.45 -20.16
N ASN A 494 8.88 -14.44 -20.67
CA ASN A 494 7.68 -14.78 -19.89
C ASN A 494 7.40 -16.28 -19.78
N SER A 495 8.20 -17.11 -20.45
CA SER A 495 8.17 -18.56 -20.32
C SER A 495 9.54 -19.13 -19.92
N ASP A 496 9.52 -20.27 -19.27
CA ASP A 496 10.68 -21.11 -18.95
C ASP A 496 11.75 -20.45 -18.07
N GLN A 497 11.39 -19.41 -17.28
CA GLN A 497 12.33 -18.76 -16.37
C GLN A 497 11.88 -18.87 -14.92
N ALA A 498 12.85 -19.07 -14.02
CA ALA A 498 12.66 -19.01 -12.58
C ALA A 498 13.60 -17.94 -12.00
N PHE A 499 13.10 -16.69 -11.90
CA PHE A 499 13.84 -15.57 -11.31
C PHE A 499 13.69 -15.54 -9.79
N LEU A 500 14.18 -16.61 -9.14
CA LEU A 500 14.02 -16.80 -7.73
C LEU A 500 15.04 -16.01 -6.92
N ILE A 501 14.56 -15.46 -5.82
CA ILE A 501 15.38 -14.76 -4.84
C ILE A 501 15.68 -15.73 -3.70
N THR A 502 16.91 -16.26 -3.68
CA THR A 502 17.35 -17.31 -2.75
C THR A 502 17.87 -16.77 -1.42
N LYS A 503 18.12 -15.46 -1.32
CA LYS A 503 18.63 -14.82 -0.10
C LYS A 503 17.63 -13.78 0.37
N SER A 504 17.30 -13.77 1.67
CA SER A 504 16.35 -12.79 2.23
C SER A 504 16.85 -11.36 2.07
N PHE A 505 15.88 -10.46 1.86
CA PHE A 505 16.06 -9.04 2.12
C PHE A 505 16.17 -8.83 3.63
N ASN A 506 17.05 -7.95 4.04
CA ASN A 506 17.23 -7.59 5.45
C ASN A 506 17.08 -6.07 5.61
N PRO A 507 16.61 -5.59 6.76
CA PRO A 507 16.46 -4.16 7.06
C PRO A 507 17.84 -3.51 7.37
N ASP A 508 18.82 -3.75 6.52
CA ASP A 508 20.17 -3.23 6.63
C ASP A 508 20.82 -3.06 5.25
N PHE A 509 22.03 -2.54 5.22
CA PHE A 509 22.78 -2.32 3.98
C PHE A 509 23.19 -3.61 3.24
N SER A 510 23.02 -4.80 3.82
CA SER A 510 23.29 -6.05 3.10
C SER A 510 22.31 -6.24 1.91
N SER A 511 21.16 -5.60 1.94
CA SER A 511 20.20 -5.59 0.83
C SER A 511 20.67 -4.80 -0.41
N PHE A 512 21.76 -4.04 -0.32
CA PHE A 512 22.41 -3.39 -1.47
C PHE A 512 22.84 -4.39 -2.56
N LYS A 513 23.14 -5.63 -2.19
CA LYS A 513 23.46 -6.70 -3.17
C LYS A 513 22.35 -6.88 -4.22
N PHE A 514 21.09 -6.72 -3.82
CA PHE A 514 19.95 -6.84 -4.74
C PHE A 514 19.86 -5.63 -5.66
N VAL A 515 20.08 -4.43 -5.14
CA VAL A 515 20.16 -3.20 -5.94
C VAL A 515 21.26 -3.33 -6.99
N ILE A 516 22.45 -3.80 -6.60
CA ILE A 516 23.57 -4.02 -7.54
C ILE A 516 23.21 -5.07 -8.60
N LYS A 517 22.52 -6.16 -8.21
CA LYS A 517 22.04 -7.19 -9.17
C LYS A 517 21.04 -6.59 -10.15
N GLY A 518 20.07 -5.81 -9.67
CA GLY A 518 19.09 -5.10 -10.49
C GLY A 518 19.75 -4.13 -11.49
N ILE A 519 20.73 -3.34 -11.02
CA ILE A 519 21.51 -2.44 -11.89
C ILE A 519 22.24 -3.21 -12.99
N LYS A 520 22.87 -4.33 -12.66
CA LYS A 520 23.58 -5.15 -13.67
C LYS A 520 22.64 -5.68 -14.77
N ILE A 521 21.44 -6.11 -14.40
CA ILE A 521 20.42 -6.55 -15.37
C ILE A 521 19.97 -5.37 -16.23
N TRP A 522 19.66 -4.24 -15.60
CA TRP A 522 19.26 -3.02 -16.28
C TRP A 522 20.30 -2.54 -17.30
N LEU A 523 21.59 -2.47 -16.92
CA LEU A 523 22.67 -2.06 -17.83
C LEU A 523 22.83 -3.00 -19.03
N LYS A 524 22.64 -4.32 -18.84
CA LYS A 524 22.63 -5.29 -19.95
C LYS A 524 21.47 -5.03 -20.92
N LEU A 525 20.29 -4.70 -20.39
CA LEU A 525 19.12 -4.32 -21.20
C LEU A 525 19.35 -3.04 -21.98
N GLU A 526 19.92 -2.01 -21.35
CA GLU A 526 20.28 -0.76 -22.02
C GLU A 526 21.25 -0.99 -23.17
N ALA A 527 22.30 -1.79 -22.95
CA ALA A 527 23.29 -2.12 -23.98
C ALA A 527 22.66 -2.90 -25.15
N ARG A 528 21.83 -3.91 -24.86
CA ARG A 528 21.16 -4.74 -25.86
C ARG A 528 20.20 -3.95 -26.75
N LEU A 529 19.49 -2.98 -26.17
CA LEU A 529 18.49 -2.17 -26.85
C LEU A 529 18.99 -0.76 -27.23
N ALA A 530 20.30 -0.52 -27.21
CA ALA A 530 20.87 0.81 -27.41
C ALA A 530 20.40 1.48 -28.72
N PHE A 531 20.40 0.74 -29.81
CA PHE A 531 20.04 1.22 -31.15
C PHE A 531 18.60 0.97 -31.58
N THR A 532 17.76 0.35 -30.69
CA THR A 532 16.34 0.11 -30.98
C THR A 532 15.55 1.39 -30.71
N PRO A 533 14.69 1.87 -31.62
CA PRO A 533 13.80 3.00 -31.35
C PRO A 533 12.71 2.59 -30.34
N ALA A 534 12.21 3.56 -29.58
CA ALA A 534 11.07 3.34 -28.68
C ALA A 534 9.76 3.45 -29.48
N ALA A 535 8.78 2.58 -29.17
CA ALA A 535 7.44 2.64 -29.74
C ALA A 535 6.75 3.97 -29.37
N GLN A 536 5.86 4.42 -30.26
CA GLN A 536 4.94 5.52 -29.95
C GLN A 536 3.88 5.07 -28.93
N ASP A 537 3.24 6.04 -28.22
CA ASP A 537 2.35 5.76 -27.10
C ASP A 537 1.09 4.91 -27.41
N ALA A 538 0.75 4.75 -28.70
CA ALA A 538 -0.44 3.99 -29.14
C ALA A 538 -0.17 2.52 -29.53
N MET A 539 1.09 2.06 -29.53
CA MET A 539 1.42 0.68 -29.92
C MET A 539 1.30 -0.26 -28.72
N GLN A 540 0.35 -1.20 -28.81
CA GLN A 540 0.30 -2.35 -27.91
C GLN A 540 1.26 -3.45 -28.41
N PRO A 541 1.88 -4.26 -27.52
CA PRO A 541 2.61 -5.44 -27.95
C PRO A 541 1.65 -6.42 -28.64
N SER A 542 2.10 -7.08 -29.69
CA SER A 542 1.35 -8.15 -30.36
C SER A 542 1.35 -9.39 -29.45
N VAL A 543 0.54 -9.39 -28.41
CA VAL A 543 0.28 -10.56 -27.58
C VAL A 543 -1.20 -10.89 -27.73
N ALA A 544 -1.42 -11.92 -28.50
CA ALA A 544 -2.61 -12.74 -28.71
C ALA A 544 -3.97 -12.23 -28.19
N THR A 545 -4.83 -12.06 -29.10
CA THR A 545 -6.27 -12.02 -29.32
C THR A 545 -6.86 -10.61 -29.47
N PRO A 546 -7.47 -10.32 -30.65
CA PRO A 546 -8.21 -9.08 -30.84
C PRO A 546 -9.44 -9.10 -29.94
N LEU A 547 -9.50 -8.15 -29.02
CA LEU A 547 -10.72 -7.85 -28.25
C LEU A 547 -11.75 -7.20 -29.19
N PRO A 548 -13.05 -7.52 -29.08
CA PRO A 548 -14.10 -6.84 -29.83
C PRO A 548 -14.10 -5.34 -29.45
N GLN A 549 -14.29 -4.48 -30.45
CA GLN A 549 -14.36 -3.03 -30.28
C GLN A 549 -15.46 -2.62 -29.29
N ALA A 550 -15.13 -1.70 -28.41
CA ALA A 550 -15.99 -1.19 -27.35
C ALA A 550 -17.29 -0.55 -27.92
N GLY A 551 -18.42 -1.14 -27.60
CA GLY A 551 -19.73 -0.49 -27.68
C GLY A 551 -19.93 0.49 -26.52
N GLN A 552 -20.52 1.64 -26.81
CA GLN A 552 -20.79 2.75 -25.90
C GLN A 552 -21.55 2.31 -24.64
N TYR A 553 -20.99 2.59 -23.47
CA TYR A 553 -21.69 2.44 -22.19
C TYR A 553 -22.40 3.74 -21.82
N ARG A 554 -23.74 3.69 -21.73
CA ARG A 554 -24.56 4.68 -21.04
C ARG A 554 -24.53 4.38 -19.53
N HIS A 555 -24.45 5.46 -18.76
CA HIS A 555 -24.52 5.45 -17.30
C HIS A 555 -25.78 4.75 -16.78
N ALA A 556 -25.61 3.85 -15.80
CA ALA A 556 -26.59 3.48 -14.81
C ALA A 556 -25.91 3.48 -13.43
#